data_d1d49392df2e05cb2ec9b184268ebbb7
#
_entry.id   d1d49392df2e05cb2ec9b184268ebbb7
#
_cell.length_a   1.000
_cell.length_b   1.000
_cell.length_c   1.000
_cell.angle_alpha   90.00
_cell.angle_beta   90.00
_cell.angle_gamma   90.00
#
_symmetry.space_group_name_H-M   'P 1'
#
loop_
_entity.id
_entity.type
_entity.pdbx_description
1 polymer ?
#
loop_
_entity_poly.entity_id
_entity_poly.type
_entity_poly.pdbx_seq_one_letter_code
_entity_poly.pdbx_strand_id
1 'polypeptide(L)'
;GSDCACVGGNTSLIHDNILYFTTTVKDHVELYKYENGFEPVYRSEGTIQSFAFLNDALLLIEAKPAQRQELYEVKGDETVCLSDFNKDTDTSISIPQPVEYTGYDGSAMTGWVLYPKDFDKKKSYPGILDVHGGPKTVYGTVFYHEMQVWASQGYFVFFCNPHGSDGGSDEFAD
;
A
#
# COMPACT_ATOMS: atom_id res chain seq x y z
N GLY A 1 5.55 -5.53 7.07
CA GLY A 1 4.12 -5.30 6.85
C GLY A 1 3.81 -3.84 6.59
N SER A 2 2.66 -3.58 5.99
CA SER A 2 2.16 -2.23 5.72
C SER A 2 1.45 -1.67 6.95
N ASP A 3 1.61 -0.37 7.26
CA ASP A 3 0.89 0.30 8.34
C ASP A 3 -0.64 0.38 8.11
N CYS A 4 -1.09 0.05 6.91
CA CYS A 4 -2.51 -0.09 6.56
C CYS A 4 -3.10 -1.48 6.83
N ALA A 5 -2.43 -2.37 7.52
CA ALA A 5 -2.95 -3.70 7.81
C ALA A 5 -4.14 -3.64 8.76
N CYS A 6 -5.31 -4.07 8.32
CA CYS A 6 -6.42 -4.38 9.21
C CYS A 6 -6.09 -5.63 10.03
N VAL A 7 -6.35 -5.57 11.33
CA VAL A 7 -6.14 -6.72 12.24
C VAL A 7 -7.12 -7.83 11.87
N GLY A 8 -6.63 -9.05 11.61
CA GLY A 8 -7.43 -10.26 11.52
C GLY A 8 -7.63 -10.87 10.13
N GLY A 9 -6.85 -10.46 9.13
CA GLY A 9 -6.88 -11.10 7.81
C GLY A 9 -5.88 -12.27 7.67
N ASN A 10 -6.14 -13.19 6.75
CA ASN A 10 -5.18 -14.23 6.37
C ASN A 10 -4.07 -13.61 5.52
N THR A 11 -2.83 -13.75 5.99
CA THR A 11 -1.62 -13.41 5.24
C THR A 11 -0.91 -14.64 4.69
N SER A 12 -1.34 -15.84 5.11
CA SER A 12 -0.90 -17.11 4.56
C SER A 12 -1.97 -18.17 4.79
N LEU A 13 -2.11 -19.11 3.85
CA LEU A 13 -2.97 -20.29 3.96
C LEU A 13 -2.49 -21.39 3.02
N ILE A 14 -2.94 -22.62 3.28
CA ILE A 14 -2.74 -23.77 2.38
C ILE A 14 -4.08 -24.06 1.68
N HIS A 15 -4.03 -24.11 0.35
CA HIS A 15 -5.13 -24.52 -0.53
C HIS A 15 -4.59 -25.54 -1.52
N ASP A 16 -5.27 -26.68 -1.67
CA ASP A 16 -4.86 -27.80 -2.53
C ASP A 16 -3.40 -28.23 -2.37
N ASN A 17 -2.92 -28.28 -1.13
CA ASN A 17 -1.55 -28.65 -0.77
C ASN A 17 -0.47 -27.65 -1.21
N ILE A 18 -0.86 -26.47 -1.65
CA ILE A 18 0.03 -25.36 -2.04
C ILE A 18 -0.04 -24.27 -0.97
N LEU A 19 1.11 -23.76 -0.53
CA LEU A 19 1.18 -22.62 0.38
C LEU A 19 1.02 -21.31 -0.42
N TYR A 20 0.05 -20.52 -0.02
CA TYR A 20 -0.14 -19.14 -0.48
C TYR A 20 0.19 -18.16 0.63
N PHE A 21 0.82 -17.05 0.29
CA PHE A 21 1.21 -16.03 1.28
C PHE A 21 1.38 -14.66 0.63
N THR A 22 1.11 -13.62 1.40
CA THR A 22 1.41 -12.24 0.99
C THR A 22 2.83 -11.86 1.39
N THR A 23 3.48 -11.05 0.57
CA THR A 23 4.80 -10.47 0.86
C THR A 23 4.86 -9.01 0.41
N THR A 24 5.62 -8.22 1.15
CA THR A 24 5.91 -6.83 0.77
C THR A 24 6.95 -6.80 -0.34
N VAL A 25 6.65 -6.05 -1.39
CA VAL A 25 7.56 -5.80 -2.52
C VAL A 25 7.63 -4.29 -2.71
N LYS A 26 8.76 -3.67 -2.38
CA LYS A 26 8.92 -2.21 -2.36
C LYS A 26 7.88 -1.53 -1.46
N ASP A 27 6.88 -0.90 -2.03
CA ASP A 27 5.86 -0.08 -1.40
C ASP A 27 4.44 -0.67 -1.50
N HIS A 28 4.34 -1.95 -1.89
CA HIS A 28 3.05 -2.64 -2.05
C HIS A 28 3.13 -4.10 -1.58
N VAL A 29 1.98 -4.77 -1.53
CA VAL A 29 1.88 -6.17 -1.07
C VAL A 29 1.35 -7.04 -2.19
N GLU A 30 2.11 -8.07 -2.56
CA GLU A 30 1.76 -9.07 -3.58
C GLU A 30 1.39 -10.41 -2.94
N LEU A 31 0.64 -11.25 -3.67
CA LEU A 31 0.34 -12.63 -3.31
C LEU A 31 1.22 -13.59 -4.10
N TYR A 32 1.87 -14.48 -3.40
CA TYR A 32 2.72 -15.55 -3.94
C TYR A 32 2.20 -16.93 -3.54
N LYS A 33 2.61 -17.94 -4.28
CA LYS A 33 2.50 -19.34 -3.90
C LYS A 33 3.88 -20.01 -3.85
N TYR A 34 3.96 -21.08 -3.05
CA TYR A 34 5.11 -21.96 -2.99
C TYR A 34 4.64 -23.42 -3.17
N GLU A 35 5.11 -24.05 -4.23
CA GLU A 35 4.90 -25.47 -4.52
C GLU A 35 6.26 -26.15 -4.80
N ASN A 36 6.94 -25.77 -5.86
CA ASN A 36 8.31 -26.21 -6.23
C ASN A 36 9.28 -25.02 -6.33
N GLY A 37 8.88 -23.85 -5.91
CA GLY A 37 9.54 -22.56 -5.94
C GLY A 37 8.54 -21.45 -5.67
N PHE A 38 9.03 -20.22 -5.55
CA PHE A 38 8.19 -19.04 -5.35
C PHE A 38 7.65 -18.53 -6.69
N GLU A 39 6.34 -18.41 -6.79
CA GLU A 39 5.68 -17.87 -7.99
C GLU A 39 4.66 -16.79 -7.59
N PRO A 40 4.63 -15.64 -8.28
CA PRO A 40 3.61 -14.63 -8.07
C PRO A 40 2.26 -15.15 -8.57
N VAL A 41 1.22 -14.94 -7.76
CA VAL A 41 -0.18 -15.28 -8.08
C VAL A 41 -0.96 -14.03 -8.46
N TYR A 42 -0.75 -12.94 -7.71
CA TYR A 42 -1.39 -11.66 -7.96
C TYR A 42 -0.46 -10.52 -7.57
N ARG A 43 -0.28 -9.59 -8.50
CA ARG A 43 0.52 -8.37 -8.30
C ARG A 43 -0.41 -7.21 -8.05
N SER A 44 -0.39 -6.70 -6.84
CA SER A 44 -1.14 -5.52 -6.45
C SER A 44 -0.34 -4.25 -6.73
N GLU A 45 -1.02 -3.16 -7.04
CA GLU A 45 -0.44 -1.81 -7.03
C GLU A 45 -0.61 -1.13 -5.66
N GLY A 46 -1.20 -1.83 -4.70
CA GLY A 46 -1.52 -1.34 -3.37
C GLY A 46 -1.24 -2.38 -2.29
N THR A 47 -2.21 -2.66 -1.44
CA THR A 47 -2.03 -3.59 -0.32
C THR A 47 -3.12 -4.65 -0.30
N ILE A 48 -2.71 -5.91 -0.39
CA ILE A 48 -3.58 -7.06 -0.09
C ILE A 48 -3.60 -7.21 1.42
N GLN A 49 -4.75 -6.94 2.04
CA GLN A 49 -4.91 -7.04 3.49
C GLN A 49 -5.26 -8.46 3.94
N SER A 50 -6.01 -9.17 3.11
CA SER A 50 -6.41 -10.55 3.36
C SER A 50 -6.77 -11.22 2.05
N PHE A 51 -6.68 -12.55 2.04
CA PHE A 51 -7.15 -13.36 0.92
C PHE A 51 -7.77 -14.66 1.41
N ALA A 52 -8.60 -15.26 0.58
CA ALA A 52 -9.23 -16.55 0.82
C ALA A 52 -9.56 -17.23 -0.50
N PHE A 53 -9.74 -18.53 -0.45
CA PHE A 53 -10.34 -19.30 -1.54
C PHE A 53 -11.79 -19.66 -1.21
N LEU A 54 -12.68 -19.45 -2.15
CA LEU A 54 -14.05 -19.98 -2.14
C LEU A 54 -14.16 -20.98 -3.29
N ASN A 55 -14.09 -22.26 -2.98
CA ASN A 55 -13.77 -23.30 -3.96
C ASN A 55 -12.45 -22.91 -4.67
N ASP A 56 -12.44 -22.80 -5.99
CA ASP A 56 -11.25 -22.43 -6.77
C ASP A 56 -11.15 -20.90 -7.05
N ALA A 57 -12.10 -20.11 -6.56
CA ALA A 57 -12.08 -18.67 -6.74
C ALA A 57 -11.20 -18.00 -5.67
N LEU A 58 -10.18 -17.23 -6.09
CA LEU A 58 -9.36 -16.42 -5.22
C LEU A 58 -10.07 -15.09 -4.93
N LEU A 59 -10.30 -14.82 -3.66
CA LEU A 59 -10.88 -13.58 -3.17
C LEU A 59 -9.83 -12.76 -2.44
N LEU A 60 -9.82 -11.45 -2.66
CA LEU A 60 -8.90 -10.50 -2.04
C LEU A 60 -9.66 -9.37 -1.36
N ILE A 61 -9.21 -8.95 -0.18
CA ILE A 61 -9.49 -7.63 0.37
C ILE A 61 -8.27 -6.77 0.06
N GLU A 62 -8.44 -5.81 -0.84
CA GLU A 62 -7.36 -5.00 -1.37
C GLU A 62 -7.68 -3.51 -1.26
N ALA A 63 -6.69 -2.71 -0.83
CA ALA A 63 -6.66 -1.28 -0.98
C ALA A 63 -5.75 -0.94 -2.17
N LYS A 64 -6.27 -0.21 -3.16
CA LYS A 64 -5.50 0.30 -4.31
C LYS A 64 -4.98 1.71 -4.04
N PRO A 65 -4.08 2.25 -4.88
CA PRO A 65 -3.60 3.62 -4.72
C PRO A 65 -4.76 4.62 -4.57
N ALA A 66 -4.71 5.42 -3.49
CA ALA A 66 -5.74 6.40 -3.13
C ALA A 66 -7.18 5.85 -3.03
N GLN A 67 -7.34 4.55 -2.88
CA GLN A 67 -8.64 3.90 -2.70
C GLN A 67 -8.67 3.14 -1.37
N ARG A 68 -9.85 3.10 -0.75
CA ARG A 68 -10.08 2.25 0.42
C ARG A 68 -10.29 0.80 -0.03
N GLN A 69 -10.34 -0.08 0.95
CA GLN A 69 -10.48 -1.51 0.74
C GLN A 69 -11.82 -1.85 0.08
N GLU A 70 -11.74 -2.74 -0.89
CA GLU A 70 -12.87 -3.41 -1.51
C GLU A 70 -12.60 -4.92 -1.61
N LEU A 71 -13.64 -5.69 -1.83
CA LEU A 71 -13.57 -7.12 -2.09
C LEU A 71 -13.44 -7.36 -3.60
N TYR A 72 -12.45 -8.14 -3.98
CA TYR A 72 -12.18 -8.50 -5.37
C TYR A 72 -12.16 -10.02 -5.55
N GLU A 73 -12.56 -10.47 -6.72
CA GLU A 73 -12.36 -11.83 -7.22
C GLU A 73 -11.34 -11.80 -8.36
N VAL A 74 -10.32 -12.66 -8.27
CA VAL A 74 -9.31 -12.83 -9.32
C VAL A 74 -9.75 -13.94 -10.26
N LYS A 75 -9.87 -13.64 -11.56
CA LYS A 75 -10.27 -14.55 -12.63
C LYS A 75 -9.23 -14.58 -13.74
N GLY A 76 -8.22 -15.44 -13.59
CA GLY A 76 -7.07 -15.44 -14.49
C GLY A 76 -6.33 -14.10 -14.40
N ASP A 77 -6.25 -13.37 -15.51
CA ASP A 77 -5.61 -12.05 -15.59
C ASP A 77 -6.55 -10.88 -15.23
N GLU A 78 -7.82 -11.14 -14.99
CA GLU A 78 -8.82 -10.13 -14.67
C GLU A 78 -9.14 -10.10 -13.18
N THR A 79 -9.42 -8.92 -12.65
CA THR A 79 -9.85 -8.69 -11.27
C THR A 79 -11.21 -7.99 -11.29
N VAL A 80 -12.21 -8.63 -10.68
CA VAL A 80 -13.58 -8.13 -10.60
C VAL A 80 -13.84 -7.61 -9.19
N CYS A 81 -14.20 -6.33 -9.06
CA CYS A 81 -14.65 -5.78 -7.78
C CYS A 81 -16.07 -6.30 -7.48
N LEU A 82 -16.22 -6.95 -6.32
CA LEU A 82 -17.48 -7.54 -5.88
C LEU A 82 -18.25 -6.66 -4.89
N SER A 83 -17.61 -5.66 -4.33
CA SER A 83 -18.22 -4.74 -3.36
C SER A 83 -18.25 -3.30 -3.87
N ASP A 84 -19.01 -2.46 -3.21
CA ASP A 84 -19.08 -1.02 -3.47
C ASP A 84 -19.18 -0.22 -2.16
N PHE A 85 -18.44 -0.70 -1.14
CA PHE A 85 -18.48 -0.11 0.21
C PHE A 85 -18.07 1.36 0.23
N ASN A 86 -17.33 1.80 -0.77
CA ASN A 86 -16.76 3.14 -0.82
C ASN A 86 -17.41 4.06 -1.86
N LYS A 87 -18.52 3.65 -2.51
CA LYS A 87 -19.16 4.43 -3.60
C LYS A 87 -19.64 5.82 -3.19
N ASP A 88 -20.08 5.96 -1.95
CA ASP A 88 -20.63 7.22 -1.41
C ASP A 88 -19.58 8.04 -0.64
N THR A 89 -18.29 7.67 -0.73
CA THR A 89 -17.23 8.39 -0.05
C THR A 89 -16.83 9.64 -0.83
N ASP A 90 -16.47 10.70 -0.10
CA ASP A 90 -15.98 11.95 -0.69
C ASP A 90 -14.78 11.66 -1.60
N THR A 91 -14.88 12.09 -2.85
CA THR A 91 -13.85 11.92 -3.87
C THR A 91 -12.74 12.98 -3.80
N SER A 92 -12.80 13.89 -2.83
CA SER A 92 -11.75 14.91 -2.62
C SER A 92 -10.48 14.34 -1.96
N ILE A 93 -10.06 13.15 -2.38
CA ILE A 93 -8.85 12.48 -1.88
C ILE A 93 -7.63 13.09 -2.56
N SER A 94 -6.63 13.47 -1.77
CA SER A 94 -5.32 13.85 -2.29
C SER A 94 -4.55 12.60 -2.71
N ILE A 95 -4.12 12.54 -3.98
CA ILE A 95 -3.36 11.42 -4.52
C ILE A 95 -1.87 11.62 -4.22
N PRO A 96 -1.18 10.66 -3.58
CA PRO A 96 0.25 10.77 -3.32
C PRO A 96 1.06 10.98 -4.59
N GLN A 97 1.87 12.02 -4.62
CA GLN A 97 2.76 12.32 -5.73
C GLN A 97 4.18 11.88 -5.38
N PRO A 98 4.84 11.05 -6.20
CA PRO A 98 6.20 10.61 -5.91
C PRO A 98 7.19 11.77 -6.01
N VAL A 99 8.18 11.76 -5.12
CA VAL A 99 9.30 12.71 -5.09
C VAL A 99 10.59 11.93 -4.92
N GLU A 100 11.48 12.07 -5.90
CA GLU A 100 12.84 11.52 -5.83
C GLU A 100 13.75 12.48 -5.05
N TYR A 101 14.56 11.93 -4.14
CA TYR A 101 15.54 12.68 -3.38
C TYR A 101 16.78 11.83 -3.10
N THR A 102 17.86 12.47 -2.66
CA THR A 102 19.10 11.79 -2.32
C THR A 102 19.19 11.60 -0.81
N GLY A 103 19.38 10.37 -0.37
CA GLY A 103 19.64 10.03 1.02
C GLY A 103 20.97 10.61 1.53
N TYR A 104 21.18 10.57 2.85
CA TYR A 104 22.41 11.08 3.49
C TYR A 104 23.67 10.33 3.05
N ASP A 105 23.54 9.09 2.61
CA ASP A 105 24.59 8.21 2.11
C ASP A 105 24.82 8.30 0.59
N GLY A 106 24.05 9.15 -0.09
CA GLY A 106 24.07 9.33 -1.54
C GLY A 106 23.13 8.40 -2.32
N SER A 107 22.37 7.52 -1.65
CA SER A 107 21.38 6.66 -2.30
C SER A 107 20.23 7.44 -2.90
N ALA A 108 19.71 6.97 -4.05
CA ALA A 108 18.46 7.49 -4.60
C ALA A 108 17.28 6.93 -3.82
N MET A 109 16.42 7.80 -3.33
CA MET A 109 15.26 7.45 -2.52
C MET A 109 14.00 8.06 -3.11
N THR A 110 12.88 7.38 -2.89
CA THR A 110 11.55 7.86 -3.27
C THR A 110 10.74 8.13 -2.00
N GLY A 111 10.11 9.29 -1.96
CA GLY A 111 9.07 9.61 -0.99
C GLY A 111 7.81 10.04 -1.72
N TRP A 112 6.78 10.41 -0.98
CA TRP A 112 5.52 10.88 -1.53
C TRP A 112 5.07 12.15 -0.81
N VAL A 113 4.35 12.98 -1.57
CA VAL A 113 3.72 14.20 -1.05
C VAL A 113 2.23 14.17 -1.34
N LEU A 114 1.43 14.36 -0.30
CA LEU A 114 0.04 14.77 -0.44
C LEU A 114 -0.02 16.29 -0.47
N TYR A 115 -0.63 16.80 -1.52
CA TYR A 115 -0.86 18.23 -1.65
C TYR A 115 -2.09 18.64 -0.83
N PRO A 116 -2.08 19.84 -0.21
CA PRO A 116 -3.26 20.34 0.46
C PRO A 116 -4.43 20.50 -0.51
N LYS A 117 -5.64 20.33 0.01
CA LYS A 117 -6.86 20.59 -0.76
C LYS A 117 -6.83 22.03 -1.29
N ASP A 118 -7.26 22.21 -2.53
CA ASP A 118 -7.29 23.51 -3.21
C ASP A 118 -5.90 24.17 -3.29
N PHE A 119 -4.85 23.38 -3.54
CA PHE A 119 -3.47 23.85 -3.64
C PHE A 119 -3.31 24.94 -4.68
N ASP A 120 -2.73 26.06 -4.26
CA ASP A 120 -2.36 27.21 -5.10
C ASP A 120 -0.85 27.46 -4.96
N LYS A 121 -0.11 27.25 -6.04
CA LYS A 121 1.36 27.45 -6.07
C LYS A 121 1.85 28.86 -5.70
N LYS A 122 0.95 29.84 -5.61
CA LYS A 122 1.27 31.21 -5.20
C LYS A 122 1.19 31.42 -3.69
N LYS A 123 0.70 30.43 -2.96
CA LYS A 123 0.55 30.48 -1.50
C LYS A 123 1.62 29.64 -0.82
N SER A 124 1.86 29.92 0.44
CA SER A 124 2.68 29.10 1.33
C SER A 124 1.77 28.25 2.21
N TYR A 125 2.18 27.01 2.46
CA TYR A 125 1.45 26.05 3.27
C TYR A 125 2.36 25.45 4.33
N PRO A 126 1.85 25.10 5.50
CA PRO A 126 2.62 24.32 6.46
C PRO A 126 2.82 22.90 5.94
N GLY A 127 3.91 22.25 6.38
CA GLY A 127 4.23 20.86 6.04
C GLY A 127 4.24 19.98 7.27
N ILE A 128 3.84 18.72 7.09
CA ILE A 128 3.97 17.63 8.03
C ILE A 128 4.90 16.59 7.42
N LEU A 129 5.89 16.14 8.18
CA LEU A 129 6.66 14.93 7.90
C LEU A 129 6.03 13.82 8.71
N ASP A 130 5.51 12.81 8.03
CA ASP A 130 5.00 11.60 8.66
C ASP A 130 6.02 10.47 8.53
N VAL A 131 6.35 9.83 9.65
CA VAL A 131 7.38 8.79 9.73
C VAL A 131 6.74 7.54 10.32
N HIS A 132 6.75 6.45 9.55
CA HIS A 132 6.20 5.19 10.03
C HIS A 132 7.00 4.63 11.20
N GLY A 133 6.31 3.87 12.03
CA GLY A 133 6.96 3.07 13.07
C GLY A 133 7.65 1.84 12.51
N GLY A 134 8.18 1.03 13.38
CA GLY A 134 8.91 -0.16 12.95
C GLY A 134 9.09 -1.17 14.07
N PRO A 135 9.96 -2.16 13.87
CA PRO A 135 10.85 -2.32 12.71
C PRO A 135 10.11 -2.90 11.49
N LYS A 136 10.72 -2.68 10.30
CA LYS A 136 10.35 -3.33 9.05
C LYS A 136 8.88 -3.14 8.64
N THR A 137 8.39 -1.92 8.70
CA THR A 137 7.13 -1.51 8.08
C THR A 137 7.40 -0.69 6.83
N VAL A 138 6.37 -0.39 6.05
CA VAL A 138 6.49 0.34 4.80
C VAL A 138 5.25 1.17 4.53
N TYR A 139 5.45 2.40 4.06
CA TYR A 139 4.41 3.19 3.41
C TYR A 139 4.30 2.83 1.93
N GLY A 140 3.08 2.94 1.41
CA GLY A 140 2.78 2.89 -0.01
C GLY A 140 1.82 4.01 -0.40
N THR A 141 1.24 3.92 -1.58
CA THR A 141 0.34 4.94 -2.12
C THR A 141 -1.13 4.72 -1.75
N VAL A 142 -1.43 3.79 -0.85
CA VAL A 142 -2.80 3.49 -0.40
C VAL A 142 -3.38 4.63 0.43
N PHE A 143 -4.67 4.54 0.70
CA PHE A 143 -5.39 5.55 1.49
C PHE A 143 -5.00 5.49 2.96
N TYR A 144 -4.36 6.55 3.47
CA TYR A 144 -4.11 6.78 4.89
C TYR A 144 -5.02 7.87 5.40
N HIS A 145 -5.96 7.51 6.25
CA HIS A 145 -7.01 8.44 6.72
C HIS A 145 -6.43 9.69 7.38
N GLU A 146 -5.46 9.53 8.26
CA GLU A 146 -4.83 10.64 8.99
C GLU A 146 -4.14 11.63 8.05
N MET A 147 -3.36 11.12 7.10
CA MET A 147 -2.69 11.95 6.09
C MET A 147 -3.69 12.71 5.23
N GLN A 148 -4.83 12.10 4.88
CA GLN A 148 -5.89 12.76 4.12
C GLN A 148 -6.57 13.87 4.93
N VAL A 149 -6.77 13.65 6.25
CA VAL A 149 -7.27 14.69 7.14
C VAL A 149 -6.34 15.88 7.17
N TRP A 150 -5.03 15.68 7.32
CA TRP A 150 -4.05 16.78 7.31
C TRP A 150 -4.03 17.52 5.96
N ALA A 151 -4.02 16.80 4.85
CA ALA A 151 -4.10 17.42 3.53
C ALA A 151 -5.39 18.23 3.34
N SER A 152 -6.52 17.75 3.84
CA SER A 152 -7.80 18.47 3.80
C SER A 152 -7.80 19.74 4.65
N GLN A 153 -6.97 19.79 5.70
CA GLN A 153 -6.79 20.96 6.57
C GLN A 153 -5.76 21.96 6.05
N GLY A 154 -5.21 21.73 4.87
CA GLY A 154 -4.30 22.67 4.21
C GLY A 154 -2.82 22.43 4.45
N TYR A 155 -2.43 21.22 4.88
CA TYR A 155 -1.03 20.85 5.03
C TYR A 155 -0.49 20.09 3.80
N PHE A 156 0.76 20.33 3.46
CA PHE A 156 1.53 19.31 2.75
C PHE A 156 1.85 18.17 3.70
N VAL A 157 1.71 16.93 3.23
CA VAL A 157 2.14 15.76 4.00
C VAL A 157 3.20 15.02 3.19
N PHE A 158 4.42 14.98 3.70
CA PHE A 158 5.52 14.21 3.13
C PHE A 158 5.74 12.96 3.95
N PHE A 159 5.90 11.84 3.26
CA PHE A 159 6.25 10.55 3.86
C PHE A 159 7.15 9.74 2.93
N CYS A 160 7.95 8.85 3.48
CA CYS A 160 8.90 8.03 2.75
C CYS A 160 9.21 6.75 3.51
N ASN A 161 9.91 5.84 2.84
CA ASN A 161 10.48 4.63 3.45
C ASN A 161 11.98 4.86 3.64
N PRO A 162 12.42 5.22 4.85
CA PRO A 162 13.84 5.35 5.15
C PRO A 162 14.55 3.99 5.21
N HIS A 163 15.88 3.98 5.30
CA HIS A 163 16.64 2.77 5.63
C HIS A 163 16.08 2.12 6.90
N GLY A 164 16.01 0.79 6.92
CA GLY A 164 15.32 0.02 7.96
C GLY A 164 13.87 -0.30 7.66
N SER A 165 13.31 0.20 6.54
CA SER A 165 11.96 -0.15 6.08
C SER A 165 11.95 -1.52 5.39
N ASP A 166 10.76 -2.15 5.36
CA ASP A 166 10.51 -3.38 4.62
C ASP A 166 10.45 -3.14 3.09
N GLY A 167 10.30 -4.22 2.32
CA GLY A 167 10.05 -4.17 0.87
C GLY A 167 11.27 -3.90 -0.01
N GLY A 168 12.40 -3.54 0.57
CA GLY A 168 13.69 -3.35 -0.10
C GLY A 168 14.57 -4.60 -0.08
N SER A 169 15.88 -4.42 -0.39
CA SER A 169 16.90 -5.46 -0.17
C SER A 169 17.19 -5.63 1.34
N ASP A 170 17.84 -6.73 1.71
CA ASP A 170 18.28 -6.95 3.10
C ASP A 170 19.21 -5.83 3.57
N GLU A 171 20.07 -5.29 2.68
CA GLU A 171 20.94 -4.14 2.99
C GLU A 171 20.16 -2.85 3.26
N PHE A 172 18.99 -2.70 2.66
CA PHE A 172 18.12 -1.54 2.89
C PHE A 172 17.34 -1.67 4.20
N ALA A 173 17.01 -2.92 4.58
CA ALA A 173 16.21 -3.25 5.75
C ALA A 173 17.04 -3.39 7.05
N ASP A 174 18.37 -3.47 6.95
CA ASP A 174 19.33 -3.53 8.06
C ASP A 174 20.04 -2.19 8.28
#